data_a18e8e696ac78f74cb8523e805f28d29
#
_entry.id   a18e8e696ac78f74cb8523e805f28d29
#
_cell.length_a   1.000
_cell.length_b   1.000
_cell.length_c   1.000
_cell.angle_alpha   90.00
_cell.angle_beta   90.00
_cell.angle_gamma   90.00
#
_symmetry.space_group_name_H-M   'P 1'
#
loop_
_entity.id
_entity.type
_entity.pdbx_description
1 polymer ?
#
loop_
_entity_poly.entity_id
_entity_poly.type
_entity_poly.pdbx_seq_one_letter_code
_entity_poly.pdbx_strand_id
1 'polypeptide(L)'
;MNEIARRSKWGGIACFLVLPAVLSVYFIAIYIGAASGAEWALNNDTYVHMNSWFHYAKLYAATAGCIGFMILKYHWGKLGKAHWFKAFPFVIVAINILIAVASDFESAIRAGSLAGGWWLSSEGVWLYGGWWNVLNGLAGLFNIVCMTGWWGIYSSKNKQDMLWPDMIWVYVLAYDIWNFQYTYLNLPTHSWYCGLALLLAPTFAAALWNKGGWIQNRANTLALW
;
A
#
# COMPACT_ATOMS: atom_id res chain seq x y z
N MET A 1 -14.00 -4.51 5.86
CA MET A 1 -12.83 -5.41 5.92
C MET A 1 -12.11 -5.33 7.27
N ASN A 2 -11.70 -4.16 7.76
CA ASN A 2 -10.95 -4.03 9.01
C ASN A 2 -11.61 -4.74 10.20
N GLU A 3 -12.90 -4.53 10.46
CA GLU A 3 -13.61 -5.18 11.57
C GLU A 3 -13.73 -6.70 11.40
N ILE A 4 -13.92 -7.18 10.19
CA ILE A 4 -13.95 -8.63 9.90
C ILE A 4 -12.58 -9.25 10.18
N ALA A 5 -11.52 -8.64 9.64
CA ALA A 5 -10.15 -9.09 9.85
C ALA A 5 -9.69 -8.98 11.31
N ARG A 6 -10.23 -8.00 12.04
CA ARG A 6 -9.93 -7.75 13.44
C ARG A 6 -10.60 -8.75 14.36
N ARG A 7 -11.91 -8.99 14.19
CA ARG A 7 -12.73 -9.80 15.09
C ARG A 7 -12.68 -11.30 14.82
N SER A 8 -12.38 -11.69 13.59
CA SER A 8 -12.39 -13.09 13.18
C SER A 8 -11.06 -13.51 12.58
N LYS A 9 -10.46 -14.57 13.12
CA LYS A 9 -9.27 -15.19 12.53
C LYS A 9 -9.51 -15.61 11.08
N TRP A 10 -10.65 -16.23 10.82
CA TRP A 10 -11.02 -16.67 9.46
C TRP A 10 -11.30 -15.48 8.54
N GLY A 11 -11.92 -14.42 9.06
CA GLY A 11 -12.08 -13.17 8.34
C GLY A 11 -10.74 -12.52 7.99
N GLY A 12 -9.78 -12.53 8.93
CA GLY A 12 -8.42 -12.07 8.66
C GLY A 12 -7.72 -12.89 7.59
N ILE A 13 -7.80 -14.23 7.67
CA ILE A 13 -7.25 -15.12 6.65
C ILE A 13 -7.91 -14.88 5.29
N ALA A 14 -9.21 -14.74 5.24
CA ALA A 14 -9.93 -14.45 3.99
C ALA A 14 -9.47 -13.12 3.37
N CYS A 15 -9.38 -12.06 4.16
CA CYS A 15 -9.03 -10.73 3.67
C CYS A 15 -7.54 -10.56 3.32
N PHE A 16 -6.62 -11.18 4.08
CA PHE A 16 -5.18 -10.92 3.94
C PHE A 16 -4.38 -12.06 3.32
N LEU A 17 -4.97 -13.24 3.17
CA LEU A 17 -4.32 -14.36 2.49
C LEU A 17 -5.11 -14.84 1.29
N VAL A 18 -6.38 -15.20 1.48
CA VAL A 18 -7.17 -15.83 0.40
C VAL A 18 -7.42 -14.84 -0.73
N LEU A 19 -7.93 -13.65 -0.42
CA LEU A 19 -8.21 -12.64 -1.43
C LEU A 19 -6.95 -12.21 -2.20
N PRO A 20 -5.83 -11.83 -1.57
CA PRO A 20 -4.60 -11.53 -2.30
C PRO A 20 -4.07 -12.71 -3.11
N ALA A 21 -4.17 -13.95 -2.61
CA ALA A 21 -3.75 -15.14 -3.34
C ALA A 21 -4.61 -15.36 -4.60
N VAL A 22 -5.92 -15.24 -4.49
CA VAL A 22 -6.85 -15.38 -5.64
C VAL A 22 -6.56 -14.30 -6.69
N LEU A 23 -6.40 -13.05 -6.26
CA LEU A 23 -6.04 -11.96 -7.17
C LEU A 23 -4.69 -12.19 -7.82
N SER A 24 -3.69 -12.66 -7.08
CA SER A 24 -2.36 -12.99 -7.63
C SER A 24 -2.44 -14.09 -8.69
N VAL A 25 -3.20 -15.16 -8.43
CA VAL A 25 -3.42 -16.24 -9.41
C VAL A 25 -4.11 -15.70 -10.67
N TYR A 26 -5.12 -14.85 -10.51
CA TYR A 26 -5.83 -14.22 -11.61
C TYR A 26 -4.88 -13.37 -12.48
N PHE A 27 -4.08 -12.51 -11.88
CA PHE A 27 -3.12 -11.67 -12.62
C PHE A 27 -2.02 -12.49 -13.30
N ILE A 28 -1.50 -13.54 -12.64
CA ILE A 28 -0.52 -14.44 -13.23
C ILE A 28 -1.12 -15.15 -14.45
N ALA A 29 -2.36 -15.63 -14.34
CA ALA A 29 -3.04 -16.30 -15.46
C ALA A 29 -3.21 -15.37 -16.68
N ILE A 30 -3.61 -14.11 -16.44
CA ILE A 30 -3.72 -13.10 -17.52
C ILE A 30 -2.35 -12.86 -18.14
N TYR A 31 -1.31 -12.68 -17.33
CA TYR A 31 0.03 -12.42 -17.83
C TYR A 31 0.59 -13.58 -18.68
N ILE A 32 0.43 -14.83 -18.21
CA ILE A 32 0.83 -16.02 -18.95
C ILE A 32 0.01 -16.15 -20.24
N GLY A 33 -1.30 -15.92 -20.16
CA GLY A 33 -2.18 -15.94 -21.33
C GLY A 33 -1.74 -14.91 -22.38
N ALA A 34 -1.46 -13.69 -21.98
CA ALA A 34 -0.98 -12.64 -22.87
C ALA A 34 0.39 -12.98 -23.48
N ALA A 35 1.31 -13.51 -22.69
CA ALA A 35 2.63 -13.95 -23.16
C ALA A 35 2.54 -15.12 -24.18
N SER A 36 1.50 -15.94 -24.10
CA SER A 36 1.20 -17.00 -25.08
C SER A 36 0.42 -16.52 -26.30
N GLY A 37 0.07 -15.24 -26.40
CA GLY A 37 -0.70 -14.66 -27.50
C GLY A 37 -2.22 -14.92 -27.43
N ALA A 38 -2.76 -15.31 -26.28
CA ALA A 38 -4.18 -15.58 -26.13
C ALA A 38 -5.00 -14.28 -26.16
N GLU A 39 -5.93 -14.16 -27.09
CA GLU A 39 -6.73 -12.96 -27.31
C GLU A 39 -7.52 -12.52 -26.07
N TRP A 40 -8.07 -13.48 -25.29
CA TRP A 40 -8.80 -13.17 -24.07
C TRP A 40 -7.96 -12.45 -23.02
N ALA A 41 -6.65 -12.73 -23.00
CA ALA A 41 -5.72 -12.10 -22.05
C ALA A 41 -5.19 -10.79 -22.61
N LEU A 42 -4.87 -10.71 -23.89
CA LEU A 42 -4.39 -9.48 -24.55
C LEU A 42 -5.44 -8.36 -24.53
N ASN A 43 -6.72 -8.72 -24.65
CA ASN A 43 -7.83 -7.77 -24.61
C ASN A 43 -8.41 -7.55 -23.19
N ASN A 44 -7.80 -8.14 -22.18
CA ASN A 44 -8.26 -7.96 -20.81
C ASN A 44 -7.83 -6.58 -20.28
N ASP A 45 -8.78 -5.82 -19.75
CA ASP A 45 -8.53 -4.46 -19.23
C ASP A 45 -7.42 -4.45 -18.19
N THR A 46 -7.33 -5.48 -17.35
CA THR A 46 -6.26 -5.59 -16.35
C THR A 46 -4.89 -5.69 -17.02
N TYR A 47 -4.75 -6.49 -18.08
CA TYR A 47 -3.48 -6.60 -18.81
C TYR A 47 -3.13 -5.30 -19.51
N VAL A 48 -4.08 -4.70 -20.20
CA VAL A 48 -3.87 -3.44 -20.95
C VAL A 48 -3.35 -2.34 -20.03
N HIS A 49 -3.87 -2.25 -18.79
CA HIS A 49 -3.53 -1.16 -17.85
C HIS A 49 -2.49 -1.56 -16.79
N MET A 50 -2.15 -2.83 -16.63
CA MET A 50 -1.26 -3.33 -15.59
C MET A 50 -0.18 -4.29 -16.11
N ASN A 51 0.29 -4.09 -17.32
CA ASN A 51 1.27 -4.99 -17.96
C ASN A 51 2.73 -4.70 -17.61
N SER A 52 3.01 -3.70 -16.81
CA SER A 52 4.37 -3.33 -16.44
C SER A 52 4.86 -4.08 -15.18
N TRP A 53 6.17 -4.26 -15.09
CA TRP A 53 6.84 -4.84 -13.93
C TRP A 53 6.52 -4.08 -12.63
N PHE A 54 6.31 -2.77 -12.72
CA PHE A 54 6.03 -1.89 -11.59
C PHE A 54 4.72 -2.25 -10.87
N HIS A 55 3.65 -2.52 -11.61
CA HIS A 55 2.38 -2.97 -11.02
C HIS A 55 2.53 -4.32 -10.31
N TYR A 56 3.23 -5.26 -10.95
CA TYR A 56 3.47 -6.58 -10.34
C TYR A 56 4.36 -6.48 -9.11
N ALA A 57 5.41 -5.65 -9.13
CA ALA A 57 6.26 -5.41 -7.97
C ALA A 57 5.46 -4.88 -6.78
N LYS A 58 4.55 -3.91 -6.99
CA LYS A 58 3.66 -3.39 -5.96
C LYS A 58 2.67 -4.45 -5.44
N LEU A 59 2.06 -5.20 -6.35
CA LEU A 59 1.11 -6.26 -5.98
C LEU A 59 1.78 -7.33 -5.10
N TYR A 60 2.96 -7.81 -5.50
CA TYR A 60 3.66 -8.84 -4.73
C TYR A 60 4.22 -8.30 -3.42
N ALA A 61 4.71 -7.07 -3.39
CA ALA A 61 5.14 -6.44 -2.15
C ALA A 61 3.96 -6.30 -1.16
N ALA A 62 2.80 -5.83 -1.62
CA ALA A 62 1.60 -5.74 -0.80
C ALA A 62 1.15 -7.12 -0.29
N THR A 63 1.13 -8.14 -1.17
CA THR A 63 0.78 -9.52 -0.81
C THR A 63 1.76 -10.07 0.22
N ALA A 64 3.07 -9.89 0.04
CA ALA A 64 4.08 -10.30 1.01
C ALA A 64 3.92 -9.58 2.35
N GLY A 65 3.60 -8.28 2.32
CA GLY A 65 3.28 -7.49 3.51
C GLY A 65 2.09 -8.05 4.27
N CYS A 66 1.00 -8.38 3.58
CA CYS A 66 -0.20 -8.99 4.18
C CYS A 66 0.10 -10.35 4.81
N ILE A 67 0.86 -11.21 4.12
CA ILE A 67 1.27 -12.52 4.64
C ILE A 67 2.13 -12.36 5.90
N GLY A 68 3.14 -11.49 5.84
CA GLY A 68 4.02 -11.21 6.97
C GLY A 68 3.26 -10.66 8.18
N PHE A 69 2.29 -9.78 7.93
CA PHE A 69 1.43 -9.24 8.97
C PHE A 69 0.59 -10.33 9.65
N MET A 70 0.04 -11.27 8.89
CA MET A 70 -0.73 -12.40 9.45
C MET A 70 0.16 -13.35 10.25
N ILE A 71 1.38 -13.62 9.77
CA ILE A 71 2.36 -14.43 10.48
C ILE A 71 2.66 -13.83 11.86
N LEU A 72 2.88 -12.51 11.93
CA LEU A 72 3.11 -11.79 13.18
C LEU A 72 1.87 -11.80 14.08
N LYS A 73 0.70 -11.48 13.53
CA LYS A 73 -0.54 -11.38 14.29
C LYS A 73 -0.88 -12.67 15.03
N TYR A 74 -0.70 -13.81 14.38
CA TYR A 74 -1.07 -15.11 14.93
C TYR A 74 0.12 -15.92 15.46
N HIS A 75 1.33 -15.34 15.46
CA HIS A 75 2.56 -15.99 15.90
C HIS A 75 2.82 -17.34 15.20
N TRP A 76 2.63 -17.38 13.87
CA TRP A 76 2.78 -18.60 13.10
C TRP A 76 4.25 -19.03 12.99
N GLY A 77 4.51 -20.25 13.39
CA GLY A 77 5.82 -20.87 13.29
C GLY A 77 6.91 -20.13 14.07
N LYS A 78 8.16 -20.35 13.67
CA LYS A 78 9.34 -19.67 14.26
C LYS A 78 9.40 -18.19 13.85
N LEU A 79 9.00 -17.87 12.63
CA LEU A 79 9.01 -16.51 12.07
C LEU A 79 8.08 -15.55 12.83
N GLY A 80 6.87 -15.99 13.14
CA GLY A 80 5.91 -15.15 13.87
C GLY A 80 6.32 -14.83 15.32
N LYS A 81 7.33 -15.54 15.84
CA LYS A 81 7.90 -15.33 17.17
C LYS A 81 9.26 -14.61 17.12
N ALA A 82 9.86 -14.48 15.94
CA ALA A 82 11.17 -13.89 15.77
C ALA A 82 11.13 -12.38 15.92
N HIS A 83 11.95 -11.83 16.80
CA HIS A 83 11.98 -10.39 17.07
C HIS A 83 12.32 -9.58 15.81
N TRP A 84 13.31 -10.02 15.05
CA TRP A 84 13.72 -9.32 13.82
C TRP A 84 12.62 -9.26 12.75
N PHE A 85 11.75 -10.26 12.70
CA PHE A 85 10.67 -10.32 11.71
C PHE A 85 9.57 -9.26 11.95
N LYS A 86 9.54 -8.64 13.13
CA LYS A 86 8.63 -7.53 13.42
C LYS A 86 8.84 -6.32 12.49
N ALA A 87 10.06 -6.11 12.03
CA ALA A 87 10.38 -5.05 11.08
C ALA A 87 9.86 -5.32 9.66
N PHE A 88 9.53 -6.55 9.31
CA PHE A 88 9.18 -6.95 7.94
C PHE A 88 8.04 -6.11 7.31
N PRO A 89 6.88 -5.89 7.96
CA PRO A 89 5.82 -5.05 7.38
C PRO A 89 6.29 -3.63 7.07
N PHE A 90 7.11 -3.05 7.94
CA PHE A 90 7.64 -1.69 7.75
C PHE A 90 8.63 -1.62 6.60
N VAL A 91 9.48 -2.63 6.43
CA VAL A 91 10.39 -2.74 5.28
C VAL A 91 9.61 -2.79 3.98
N ILE A 92 8.56 -3.59 3.91
CA ILE A 92 7.70 -3.69 2.73
C ILE A 92 7.02 -2.35 2.43
N VAL A 93 6.47 -1.68 3.43
CA VAL A 93 5.85 -0.36 3.27
C VAL A 93 6.88 0.67 2.81
N ALA A 94 8.08 0.68 3.41
CA ALA A 94 9.16 1.58 3.02
C ALA A 94 9.59 1.38 1.55
N ILE A 95 9.72 0.13 1.10
CA ILE A 95 10.05 -0.20 -0.29
C ILE A 95 8.95 0.32 -1.23
N ASN A 96 7.67 0.09 -0.90
CA ASN A 96 6.56 0.60 -1.71
C ASN A 96 6.55 2.13 -1.80
N ILE A 97 6.83 2.82 -0.69
CA ILE A 97 6.95 4.28 -0.67
C ILE A 97 8.14 4.72 -1.54
N LEU A 98 9.31 4.08 -1.44
CA LEU A 98 10.47 4.42 -2.27
C LEU A 98 10.21 4.26 -3.76
N ILE A 99 9.50 3.20 -4.16
CA ILE A 99 9.09 3.01 -5.55
C ILE A 99 8.19 4.18 -6.02
N ALA A 100 7.23 4.58 -5.18
CA ALA A 100 6.36 5.70 -5.50
C ALA A 100 7.11 7.05 -5.51
N VAL A 101 8.07 7.25 -4.61
CA VAL A 101 8.97 8.42 -4.60
C VAL A 101 9.76 8.52 -5.90
N ALA A 102 10.30 7.40 -6.40
CA ALA A 102 10.98 7.37 -7.68
C ALA A 102 10.05 7.79 -8.84
N SER A 103 8.81 7.30 -8.83
CA SER A 103 7.78 7.70 -9.80
C SER A 103 7.41 9.18 -9.70
N ASP A 104 7.38 9.74 -8.49
CA ASP A 104 7.13 11.17 -8.29
C ASP A 104 8.24 12.03 -8.90
N PHE A 105 9.50 11.71 -8.64
CA PHE A 105 10.62 12.44 -9.25
C PHE A 105 10.67 12.26 -10.77
N GLU A 106 10.38 11.06 -11.28
CA GLU A 106 10.25 10.84 -12.71
C GLU A 106 9.15 11.73 -13.31
N SER A 107 7.98 11.81 -12.68
CA SER A 107 6.87 12.66 -13.12
C SER A 107 7.25 14.15 -13.16
N ALA A 108 8.02 14.61 -12.16
CA ALA A 108 8.51 15.99 -12.14
C ALA A 108 9.44 16.29 -13.33
N ILE A 109 10.30 15.35 -13.69
CA ILE A 109 11.26 15.50 -14.81
C ILE A 109 10.54 15.40 -16.17
N ARG A 110 9.68 14.39 -16.31
CA ARG A 110 9.00 14.08 -17.58
C ARG A 110 7.92 15.09 -17.97
N ALA A 111 7.37 15.81 -16.99
CA ALA A 111 6.40 16.87 -17.24
C ALA A 111 6.94 17.99 -18.16
N GLY A 112 8.27 18.13 -18.27
CA GLY A 112 8.91 19.12 -19.14
C GLY A 112 8.72 20.58 -18.74
N SER A 113 7.93 20.83 -17.68
CA SER A 113 7.67 22.16 -17.14
C SER A 113 7.40 22.07 -15.63
N LEU A 114 7.95 22.99 -14.86
CA LEU A 114 7.63 23.12 -13.43
C LEU A 114 6.17 23.49 -13.19
N ALA A 115 5.55 24.20 -14.14
CA ALA A 115 4.13 24.57 -14.05
C ALA A 115 3.16 23.40 -14.25
N GLY A 116 3.68 22.27 -14.72
CA GLY A 116 2.94 21.04 -14.97
C GLY A 116 2.81 20.68 -16.44
N GLY A 117 2.69 19.40 -16.69
CA GLY A 117 2.51 18.86 -18.04
C GLY A 117 2.06 17.40 -18.00
N TRP A 118 1.41 16.98 -19.06
CA TRP A 118 1.03 15.60 -19.29
C TRP A 118 2.19 14.80 -19.88
N TRP A 119 2.40 13.61 -19.39
CA TRP A 119 3.36 12.67 -19.95
C TRP A 119 2.80 11.26 -19.90
N LEU A 120 3.23 10.43 -20.84
CA LEU A 120 2.83 9.03 -20.93
C LEU A 120 3.85 8.19 -20.16
N SER A 121 3.40 7.50 -19.11
CA SER A 121 4.25 6.59 -18.35
C SER A 121 4.62 5.36 -19.16
N SER A 122 5.64 4.63 -18.74
CA SER A 122 6.03 3.35 -19.32
C SER A 122 4.92 2.29 -19.29
N GLU A 123 3.91 2.53 -18.48
CA GLU A 123 2.74 1.68 -18.26
C GLU A 123 1.57 2.03 -19.19
N GLY A 124 1.76 3.00 -20.07
CA GLY A 124 0.71 3.45 -20.97
C GLY A 124 -0.36 4.33 -20.30
N VAL A 125 -0.10 4.82 -19.10
CA VAL A 125 -1.02 5.70 -18.36
C VAL A 125 -0.57 7.16 -18.49
N TRP A 126 -1.51 8.04 -18.81
CA TRP A 126 -1.27 9.47 -18.80
C TRP A 126 -1.24 10.00 -17.37
N LEU A 127 -0.12 10.58 -17.00
CA LEU A 127 0.09 11.21 -15.69
C LEU A 127 0.29 12.72 -15.88
N TYR A 128 -0.11 13.47 -14.86
CA TYR A 128 0.09 14.91 -14.83
C TYR A 128 1.17 15.25 -13.79
N GLY A 129 2.35 15.64 -14.25
CA GLY A 129 3.49 15.96 -13.41
C GLY A 129 3.75 17.46 -13.30
N GLY A 130 4.51 17.85 -12.27
CA GLY A 130 4.91 19.23 -12.03
C GLY A 130 5.75 19.38 -10.77
N TRP A 131 5.95 20.62 -10.28
CA TRP A 131 6.75 20.90 -9.08
C TRP A 131 6.23 20.21 -7.81
N TRP A 132 4.93 19.98 -7.72
CA TRP A 132 4.30 19.27 -6.60
C TRP A 132 4.79 17.83 -6.46
N ASN A 133 5.22 17.18 -7.54
CA ASN A 133 5.81 15.85 -7.48
C ASN A 133 7.13 15.83 -6.73
N VAL A 134 7.93 16.90 -6.83
CA VAL A 134 9.14 17.04 -6.01
C VAL A 134 8.79 17.09 -4.53
N LEU A 135 7.79 17.91 -4.16
CA LEU A 135 7.31 17.96 -2.78
C LEU A 135 6.73 16.63 -2.31
N ASN A 136 6.01 15.95 -3.19
CA ASN A 136 5.46 14.63 -2.87
C ASN A 136 6.55 13.58 -2.66
N GLY A 137 7.56 13.56 -3.51
CA GLY A 137 8.72 12.69 -3.34
C GLY A 137 9.42 12.94 -2.01
N LEU A 138 9.63 14.21 -1.64
CA LEU A 138 10.19 14.58 -0.33
C LEU A 138 9.27 14.18 0.83
N ALA A 139 7.96 14.35 0.70
CA ALA A 139 6.98 13.91 1.70
C ALA A 139 6.98 12.39 1.86
N GLY A 140 7.15 11.64 0.77
CA GLY A 140 7.30 10.18 0.80
C GLY A 140 8.57 9.75 1.55
N LEU A 141 9.70 10.39 1.30
CA LEU A 141 10.94 10.14 2.06
C LEU A 141 10.76 10.49 3.54
N PHE A 142 10.14 11.62 3.84
CA PHE A 142 9.82 12.02 5.21
C PHE A 142 8.89 11.00 5.90
N ASN A 143 7.95 10.46 5.16
CA ASN A 143 7.07 9.41 5.65
C ASN A 143 7.84 8.17 6.13
N ILE A 144 8.87 7.74 5.39
CA ILE A 144 9.74 6.63 5.80
C ILE A 144 10.49 6.96 7.09
N VAL A 145 11.01 8.18 7.22
CA VAL A 145 11.70 8.64 8.43
C VAL A 145 10.75 8.68 9.62
N CYS A 146 9.48 9.00 9.42
CA CYS A 146 8.46 9.02 10.46
C CYS A 146 7.98 7.63 10.89
N MET A 147 8.34 6.56 10.19
CA MET A 147 8.08 5.19 10.64
C MET A 147 9.06 4.82 11.77
N THR A 148 8.65 5.05 13.00
CA THR A 148 9.44 4.79 14.20
C THR A 148 9.08 3.46 14.85
N GLY A 149 9.97 2.87 15.64
CA GLY A 149 9.66 1.67 16.42
C GLY A 149 9.37 0.42 15.62
N TRP A 150 10.14 0.14 14.57
CA TRP A 150 9.94 -1.00 13.65
C TRP A 150 9.87 -2.38 14.33
N TRP A 151 10.46 -2.52 15.51
CA TRP A 151 10.43 -3.74 16.31
C TRP A 151 9.43 -3.68 17.47
N GLY A 152 8.75 -2.55 17.63
CA GLY A 152 7.77 -2.32 18.70
C GLY A 152 6.39 -2.93 18.43
N ILE A 153 6.10 -3.33 17.19
CA ILE A 153 4.80 -3.89 16.82
C ILE A 153 4.54 -5.22 17.55
N TYR A 154 3.31 -5.40 18.04
CA TYR A 154 2.88 -6.62 18.69
C TYR A 154 1.38 -6.88 18.53
N SER A 155 1.00 -8.15 18.66
CA SER A 155 -0.42 -8.55 18.67
C SER A 155 -1.03 -8.33 20.05
N SER A 156 -2.24 -7.78 20.12
CA SER A 156 -3.01 -7.70 21.36
C SER A 156 -3.28 -9.10 21.95
N LYS A 157 -3.56 -9.16 23.26
CA LYS A 157 -3.78 -10.45 23.96
C LYS A 157 -4.89 -11.28 23.33
N ASN A 158 -5.96 -10.66 22.86
CA ASN A 158 -7.07 -11.31 22.16
C ASN A 158 -6.81 -11.51 20.66
N LYS A 159 -5.62 -11.14 20.15
CA LYS A 159 -5.22 -11.22 18.74
C LYS A 159 -6.18 -10.51 17.77
N GLN A 160 -6.92 -9.55 18.24
CA GLN A 160 -7.79 -8.74 17.38
C GLN A 160 -7.02 -7.63 16.69
N ASP A 161 -6.11 -6.98 17.41
CA ASP A 161 -5.39 -5.81 16.94
C ASP A 161 -3.89 -6.07 16.85
N MET A 162 -3.26 -5.50 15.83
CA MET A 162 -1.84 -5.28 15.79
C MET A 162 -1.55 -3.88 16.30
N LEU A 163 -0.80 -3.76 17.37
CA LEU A 163 -0.52 -2.51 18.04
C LEU A 163 0.88 -2.04 17.69
N TRP A 164 0.99 -0.76 17.37
CA TRP A 164 2.24 -0.09 17.09
C TRP A 164 2.40 1.12 18.04
N PRO A 165 2.87 0.91 19.27
CA PRO A 165 2.89 1.94 20.31
C PRO A 165 3.83 3.10 20.01
N ASP A 166 4.90 2.83 19.26
CA ASP A 166 5.90 3.84 18.92
C ASP A 166 5.54 4.67 17.68
N MET A 167 4.35 4.47 17.10
CA MET A 167 3.90 5.28 15.98
C MET A 167 3.61 6.70 16.45
N ILE A 168 4.22 7.66 15.76
CA ILE A 168 3.99 9.08 16.00
C ILE A 168 2.86 9.61 15.10
N TRP A 169 2.09 10.58 15.59
CA TRP A 169 0.98 11.17 14.82
C TRP A 169 1.45 11.85 13.52
N VAL A 170 2.70 12.30 13.48
CA VAL A 170 3.30 12.93 12.28
C VAL A 170 3.34 11.94 11.12
N TYR A 171 3.53 10.63 11.40
CA TYR A 171 3.45 9.61 10.35
C TYR A 171 2.08 9.58 9.67
N VAL A 172 1.01 9.66 10.45
CA VAL A 172 -0.36 9.68 9.90
C VAL A 172 -0.56 10.87 8.99
N LEU A 173 -0.17 12.04 9.45
CA LEU A 173 -0.30 13.29 8.68
C LEU A 173 0.55 13.26 7.41
N ALA A 174 1.81 12.84 7.51
CA ALA A 174 2.71 12.74 6.37
C ALA A 174 2.17 11.75 5.32
N TYR A 175 1.68 10.61 5.77
CA TYR A 175 1.09 9.60 4.89
C TYR A 175 -0.18 10.11 4.19
N ASP A 176 -1.06 10.79 4.92
CA ASP A 176 -2.30 11.29 4.37
C ASP A 176 -2.05 12.43 3.35
N ILE A 177 -1.10 13.33 3.63
CA ILE A 177 -0.72 14.40 2.68
C ILE A 177 -0.09 13.80 1.42
N TRP A 178 0.85 12.85 1.59
CA TRP A 178 1.51 12.20 0.48
C TRP A 178 0.52 11.45 -0.41
N ASN A 179 -0.38 10.65 0.18
CA ASN A 179 -1.42 9.94 -0.56
C ASN A 179 -2.44 10.87 -1.22
N PHE A 180 -2.83 11.95 -0.55
CA PHE A 180 -3.73 12.93 -1.13
C PHE A 180 -3.16 13.49 -2.43
N GLN A 181 -1.92 13.91 -2.42
CA GLN A 181 -1.26 14.46 -3.59
C GLN A 181 -1.11 13.41 -4.69
N TYR A 182 -0.61 12.23 -4.37
CA TYR A 182 -0.46 11.13 -5.32
C TYR A 182 -1.80 10.79 -5.99
N THR A 183 -2.85 10.71 -5.20
CA THR A 183 -4.18 10.32 -5.67
C THR A 183 -4.85 11.40 -6.52
N TYR A 184 -4.78 12.65 -6.10
CA TYR A 184 -5.56 13.71 -6.71
C TYR A 184 -4.81 14.54 -7.76
N LEU A 185 -3.49 14.54 -7.74
CA LEU A 185 -2.69 15.28 -8.71
C LEU A 185 -2.02 14.38 -9.76
N ASN A 186 -1.48 13.22 -9.34
CA ASN A 186 -0.81 12.33 -10.28
C ASN A 186 -1.76 11.41 -11.05
N LEU A 187 -2.85 10.96 -10.40
CA LEU A 187 -3.82 10.03 -10.98
C LEU A 187 -5.24 10.62 -10.98
N PRO A 188 -5.48 11.76 -11.65
CA PRO A 188 -6.75 12.48 -11.55
C PRO A 188 -7.95 11.66 -12.03
N THR A 189 -7.75 10.71 -12.94
CA THR A 189 -8.82 9.82 -13.43
C THR A 189 -9.24 8.74 -12.43
N HIS A 190 -8.40 8.46 -11.43
CA HIS A 190 -8.63 7.44 -10.40
C HIS A 190 -8.88 8.03 -9.01
N SER A 191 -8.88 9.36 -8.90
CA SER A 191 -8.86 10.07 -7.63
C SER A 191 -10.03 9.73 -6.71
N TRP A 192 -11.23 9.58 -7.24
CA TRP A 192 -12.41 9.40 -6.42
C TRP A 192 -12.39 8.07 -5.64
N TYR A 193 -12.07 6.95 -6.27
CA TYR A 193 -12.07 5.66 -5.57
C TYR A 193 -10.74 5.39 -4.84
N CYS A 194 -9.61 5.81 -5.39
CA CYS A 194 -8.33 5.72 -4.70
C CYS A 194 -8.32 6.61 -3.46
N GLY A 195 -8.81 7.86 -3.56
CA GLY A 195 -8.92 8.76 -2.42
C GLY A 195 -9.85 8.21 -1.34
N LEU A 196 -10.98 7.63 -1.72
CA LEU A 196 -11.89 7.01 -0.77
C LEU A 196 -11.27 5.78 -0.10
N ALA A 197 -10.69 4.87 -0.88
CA ALA A 197 -10.17 3.61 -0.40
C ALA A 197 -8.83 3.74 0.34
N LEU A 198 -7.90 4.56 -0.17
CA LEU A 198 -6.54 4.67 0.35
C LEU A 198 -6.38 5.77 1.41
N LEU A 199 -7.19 6.80 1.37
CA LEU A 199 -7.07 7.96 2.25
C LEU A 199 -8.19 8.01 3.29
N LEU A 200 -9.43 8.20 2.84
CA LEU A 200 -10.53 8.47 3.75
C LEU A 200 -10.91 7.24 4.59
N ALA A 201 -11.10 6.08 3.97
CA ALA A 201 -11.56 4.91 4.70
C ALA A 201 -10.57 4.45 5.78
N PRO A 202 -9.24 4.33 5.52
CA PRO A 202 -8.27 4.00 6.55
C PRO A 202 -8.12 5.07 7.63
N THR A 203 -8.17 6.36 7.25
CA THR A 203 -8.07 7.47 8.20
C THR A 203 -9.28 7.49 9.12
N PHE A 204 -10.49 7.34 8.59
CA PHE A 204 -11.70 7.18 9.38
C PHE A 204 -11.66 5.97 10.31
N ALA A 205 -11.21 4.82 9.80
CA ALA A 205 -11.07 3.62 10.62
C ALA A 205 -10.10 3.81 11.77
N ALA A 206 -8.97 4.49 11.54
CA ALA A 206 -7.99 4.77 12.56
C ALA A 206 -8.46 5.84 13.57
N ALA A 207 -9.03 6.95 13.09
CA ALA A 207 -9.34 8.11 13.91
C ALA A 207 -10.66 7.98 14.67
N LEU A 208 -11.70 7.41 14.05
CA LEU A 208 -13.05 7.41 14.61
C LEU A 208 -13.52 6.03 15.07
N TRP A 209 -13.20 4.99 14.33
CA TRP A 209 -13.71 3.64 14.61
C TRP A 209 -12.96 2.96 15.76
N ASN A 210 -11.65 3.14 15.83
CA ASN A 210 -10.79 2.56 16.86
C ASN A 210 -10.61 3.53 18.06
N LYS A 211 -11.70 3.93 18.67
CA LYS A 211 -11.73 4.88 19.79
C LYS A 211 -10.74 4.53 20.89
N GLY A 212 -10.04 5.53 21.40
CA GLY A 212 -9.13 5.42 22.54
C GLY A 212 -7.75 4.84 22.25
N GLY A 213 -7.52 4.30 21.08
CA GLY A 213 -6.24 3.71 20.68
C GLY A 213 -5.96 3.84 19.20
N TRP A 214 -6.53 4.86 18.58
CA TRP A 214 -6.49 5.02 17.13
C TRP A 214 -5.06 5.08 16.56
N ILE A 215 -4.15 5.69 17.27
CA ILE A 215 -2.74 5.73 16.84
C ILE A 215 -2.13 4.32 16.91
N GLN A 216 -2.26 3.63 18.04
CA GLN A 216 -1.72 2.28 18.25
C GLN A 216 -2.34 1.24 17.29
N ASN A 217 -3.61 1.44 16.93
CA ASN A 217 -4.33 0.56 16.01
C ASN A 217 -4.05 0.86 14.54
N ARG A 218 -3.26 1.88 14.22
CA ARG A 218 -2.91 2.26 12.86
C ARG A 218 -2.22 1.13 12.08
N ALA A 219 -1.53 0.23 12.77
CA ALA A 219 -0.91 -0.94 12.14
C ALA A 219 -1.94 -1.85 11.44
N ASN A 220 -3.14 -2.03 12.00
CA ASN A 220 -4.22 -2.75 11.31
C ASN A 220 -4.70 -2.01 10.05
N THR A 221 -4.74 -0.70 10.11
CA THR A 221 -5.17 0.14 9.00
C THR A 221 -4.15 0.12 7.87
N LEU A 222 -2.86 0.16 8.21
CA LEU A 222 -1.77 0.00 7.24
C LEU A 222 -1.86 -1.30 6.45
N ALA A 223 -2.25 -2.40 7.09
CA ALA A 223 -2.42 -3.67 6.40
C ALA A 223 -3.60 -3.69 5.42
N LEU A 224 -4.53 -2.74 5.53
CA LEU A 224 -5.64 -2.57 4.59
C LEU A 224 -5.32 -1.65 3.42
N TRP A 225 -4.38 -0.75 3.61
CA TRP A 225 -3.87 0.10 2.54
C TRP A 225 -3.05 -0.71 1.54
#